data_0e16da362749a2fa930a120cbb45f3a2
#
_entry.id   0e16da362749a2fa930a120cbb45f3a2
#
_cell.length_a   1.000
_cell.length_b   1.000
_cell.length_c   1.000
_cell.angle_alpha   90.00
_cell.angle_beta   90.00
_cell.angle_gamma   90.00
#
_symmetry.space_group_name_H-M   'P 1'
#
loop_
_entity.id
_entity.type
_entity.pdbx_description
1 polymer ?
#
loop_
_entity_poly.entity_id
_entity_poly.type
_entity_poly.pdbx_seq_one_letter_code
_entity_poly.pdbx_strand_id
1 'polypeptide(L)' 'MGLSFQRERAYLRPTWPAESGRQQMMMHLEIGVEDLTAALDHALACGATLTEFQPQDDVRVCLDPDGHPFCLWVE' A
#
# COMPACT_ATOMS: atom_id res chain seq x y z
N MET A 1 10.37 -16.09 -7.03
CA MET A 1 10.80 -14.83 -6.40
C MET A 1 10.21 -14.71 -5.01
N GLY A 2 10.99 -14.26 -4.06
CA GLY A 2 10.51 -14.03 -2.71
C GLY A 2 10.57 -12.54 -2.34
N LEU A 3 9.73 -12.13 -1.40
CA LEU A 3 9.75 -10.80 -0.83
C LEU A 3 10.06 -10.93 0.66
N SER A 4 11.01 -10.15 1.16
CA SER A 4 11.33 -10.12 2.58
C SER A 4 11.36 -8.69 3.08
N PHE A 5 11.15 -8.52 4.37
CA PHE A 5 11.13 -7.21 5.03
C PHE A 5 12.27 -7.14 6.02
N GLN A 6 13.04 -6.06 5.93
CA GLN A 6 14.16 -5.80 6.82
C GLN A 6 13.79 -4.69 7.79
N ARG A 7 14.07 -4.90 9.07
CA ARG A 7 13.86 -3.87 10.08
C ARG A 7 14.89 -2.76 9.93
N GLU A 8 14.42 -1.50 9.99
CA GLU A 8 15.26 -0.31 9.91
C GLU A 8 14.98 0.60 11.10
N ARG A 9 16.03 0.88 11.90
CA ARG A 9 15.90 1.71 13.11
C ARG A 9 15.62 3.17 12.81
N ALA A 10 16.12 3.67 11.68
CA ALA A 10 15.96 5.06 11.26
C ALA A 10 14.78 5.24 10.31
N TYR A 11 13.85 4.30 10.29
CA TYR A 11 12.70 4.34 9.41
C TYR A 11 11.80 5.53 9.71
N LEU A 12 11.47 6.29 8.65
CA LEU A 12 10.48 7.37 8.72
C LEU A 12 9.28 6.95 7.89
N ARG A 13 8.12 6.90 8.53
CA ARG A 13 6.87 6.54 7.85
C ARG A 13 6.58 7.54 6.72
N PRO A 14 6.38 7.09 5.47
CA PRO A 14 6.11 8.02 4.38
C PRO A 14 4.71 8.61 4.47
N THR A 15 4.53 9.80 3.88
CA THR A 15 3.21 10.38 3.69
C THR A 15 2.62 9.90 2.37
N TRP A 16 1.32 9.66 2.35
CA TRP A 16 0.59 9.33 1.14
C TRP A 16 -0.77 10.01 1.14
N PRO A 17 -1.12 10.83 0.14
CA PRO A 17 -0.24 11.25 -0.97
C PRO A 17 1.00 12.02 -0.50
N ALA A 18 2.01 12.13 -1.38
CA ALA A 18 3.28 12.76 -1.04
C ALA A 18 3.09 14.25 -0.69
N GLU A 19 3.83 14.69 0.30
CA GLU A 19 3.84 16.08 0.75
C GLU A 19 5.26 16.62 0.70
N SER A 20 5.40 17.90 0.30
CA SER A 20 6.70 18.56 0.29
C SER A 20 7.30 18.63 1.69
N GLY A 21 8.59 18.36 1.81
CA GLY A 21 9.29 18.40 3.09
C GLY A 21 9.06 17.21 4.01
N ARG A 22 8.30 16.20 3.57
CA ARG A 22 8.03 14.98 4.32
C ARG A 22 8.69 13.79 3.64
N GLN A 23 8.87 12.70 4.37
CA GLN A 23 9.38 11.46 3.79
C GLN A 23 8.41 10.97 2.73
N GLN A 24 8.91 10.81 1.52
CA GLN A 24 8.11 10.34 0.40
C GLN A 24 8.21 8.81 0.26
N MET A 25 7.16 8.22 -0.26
CA MET A 25 7.18 6.83 -0.71
C MET A 25 8.15 6.74 -1.89
N MET A 26 9.14 5.86 -1.79
CA MET A 26 10.18 5.71 -2.82
C MET A 26 9.83 4.68 -3.86
N MET A 27 9.10 3.65 -3.47
CA MET A 27 8.58 2.62 -4.37
C MET A 27 7.40 1.93 -3.68
N HIS A 28 6.56 1.29 -4.47
CA HIS A 28 5.42 0.53 -3.93
C HIS A 28 5.17 -0.71 -4.78
N LEU A 29 4.47 -1.66 -4.18
CA LEU A 29 4.08 -2.88 -4.88
C LEU A 29 2.76 -2.66 -5.60
N GLU A 30 2.65 -3.23 -6.79
CA GLU A 30 1.42 -3.33 -7.56
C GLU A 30 1.06 -4.81 -7.67
N ILE A 31 -0.04 -5.22 -7.04
CA ILE A 31 -0.43 -6.63 -6.94
C ILE A 31 -1.69 -6.85 -7.76
N GLY A 32 -1.58 -7.62 -8.83
CA GLY A 32 -2.72 -8.01 -9.65
C GLY A 32 -3.56 -9.07 -8.94
N VAL A 33 -4.88 -8.87 -8.90
CA VAL A 33 -5.83 -9.75 -8.24
C VAL A 33 -7.01 -10.04 -9.15
N GLU A 34 -7.73 -11.13 -8.88
CA GLU A 34 -8.89 -11.51 -9.69
C GLU A 34 -10.17 -10.82 -9.22
N ASP A 35 -10.33 -10.66 -7.90
CA ASP A 35 -11.50 -10.06 -7.27
C ASP A 35 -11.03 -8.96 -6.34
N LEU A 36 -11.27 -7.71 -6.74
CA LEU A 36 -10.76 -6.56 -5.99
C LEU A 36 -11.39 -6.44 -4.60
N THR A 37 -12.69 -6.67 -4.49
CA THR A 37 -13.38 -6.60 -3.19
C THR A 37 -12.87 -7.67 -2.23
N ALA A 38 -12.76 -8.91 -2.70
CA ALA A 38 -12.26 -10.01 -1.86
C ALA A 38 -10.81 -9.79 -1.45
N ALA A 39 -9.97 -9.32 -2.38
CA ALA A 39 -8.56 -9.04 -2.08
C ALA A 39 -8.42 -7.90 -1.07
N LEU A 40 -9.22 -6.84 -1.20
CA LEU A 40 -9.22 -5.73 -0.25
C LEU A 40 -9.65 -6.19 1.14
N ASP A 41 -10.74 -6.96 1.24
CA ASP A 41 -11.22 -7.50 2.52
C ASP A 41 -10.14 -8.34 3.19
N HIS A 42 -9.44 -9.16 2.42
CA HIS A 42 -8.33 -9.96 2.93
C HIS A 42 -7.17 -9.09 3.43
N ALA A 43 -6.79 -8.08 2.66
CA ALA A 43 -5.71 -7.16 3.05
C ALA A 43 -6.04 -6.44 4.36
N LEU A 44 -7.28 -5.95 4.50
CA LEU A 44 -7.73 -5.27 5.72
C LEU A 44 -7.72 -6.24 6.91
N ALA A 45 -8.14 -7.47 6.72
CA ALA A 45 -8.09 -8.49 7.76
C ALA A 45 -6.66 -8.81 8.20
N CYS A 46 -5.69 -8.67 7.30
CA CYS A 46 -4.26 -8.87 7.59
C CYS A 46 -3.58 -7.65 8.20
N GLY A 47 -4.29 -6.54 8.40
CA GLY A 47 -3.73 -5.35 9.06
C GLY A 47 -3.46 -4.16 8.17
N ALA A 48 -3.78 -4.24 6.88
CA ALA A 48 -3.67 -3.08 5.99
C ALA A 48 -4.77 -2.06 6.29
N THR A 49 -4.55 -0.81 5.87
CA THR A 49 -5.58 0.23 5.90
C THR A 49 -5.84 0.72 4.48
N LEU A 50 -7.11 1.04 4.20
CA LEU A 50 -7.50 1.64 2.93
C LEU A 50 -7.26 3.15 3.03
N THR A 51 -6.59 3.73 2.04
CA THR A 51 -6.38 5.18 2.01
C THR A 51 -7.64 5.90 1.57
N GLU A 52 -7.80 7.17 1.96
CA GLU A 52 -8.93 7.99 1.50
C GLU A 52 -8.82 8.32 0.01
N PHE A 53 -7.60 8.62 -0.45
CA PHE A 53 -7.38 8.96 -1.85
C PHE A 53 -7.30 7.69 -2.69
N GLN A 54 -8.30 7.51 -3.58
CA GLN A 54 -8.39 6.37 -4.49
C GLN A 54 -8.49 6.92 -5.93
N PRO A 55 -7.35 7.04 -6.62
CA PRO A 55 -7.32 7.73 -7.93
C PRO A 55 -7.97 6.96 -9.07
N GLN A 56 -8.19 5.64 -8.94
CA GLN A 56 -8.72 4.79 -10.01
C GLN A 56 -9.76 3.82 -9.49
N ASP A 57 -10.77 3.52 -10.32
CA ASP A 57 -11.87 2.63 -9.92
C ASP A 57 -11.47 1.15 -9.85
N ASP A 58 -10.51 0.74 -10.66
CA ASP A 58 -10.04 -0.64 -10.76
C ASP A 58 -8.79 -0.93 -9.92
N VAL A 59 -8.41 0.01 -9.08
CA VAL A 59 -7.25 -0.09 -8.19
C VAL A 59 -7.66 0.34 -6.78
N ARG A 60 -7.12 -0.32 -5.78
CA ARG A 60 -7.25 0.14 -4.39
C ARG A 60 -5.87 0.38 -3.81
N VAL A 61 -5.65 1.60 -3.33
CA VAL A 61 -4.43 1.97 -2.64
C VAL A 61 -4.59 1.66 -1.16
N CYS A 62 -3.68 0.87 -0.63
CA CYS A 62 -3.65 0.50 0.78
C CYS A 62 -2.32 0.90 1.40
N LEU A 63 -2.27 0.93 2.72
CA LEU A 63 -1.04 1.04 3.48
C LEU A 63 -0.85 -0.23 4.29
N ASP A 64 0.38 -0.73 4.34
CA ASP A 64 0.72 -1.80 5.26
C ASP A 64 0.84 -1.24 6.69
N PRO A 65 1.03 -2.08 7.72
CA PRO A 65 1.11 -1.58 9.11
C PRO A 65 2.23 -0.55 9.35
N ASP A 66 3.28 -0.57 8.53
CA ASP A 66 4.39 0.39 8.64
C ASP A 66 4.21 1.61 7.76
N GLY A 67 3.09 1.71 7.05
CA GLY A 67 2.76 2.86 6.22
C GLY A 67 3.27 2.80 4.78
N HIS A 68 3.75 1.66 4.32
CA HIS A 68 4.15 1.52 2.92
C HIS A 68 2.90 1.44 2.04
N PRO A 69 2.74 2.35 1.05
CA PRO A 69 1.66 2.20 0.08
C PRO A 69 1.87 0.97 -0.80
N PHE A 70 0.78 0.29 -1.10
CA PHE A 70 0.73 -0.76 -2.11
C PHE A 70 -0.63 -0.74 -2.78
N CYS A 71 -0.69 -1.23 -4.01
CA CYS A 71 -1.93 -1.23 -4.77
C CYS A 71 -2.39 -2.64 -5.07
N LEU A 72 -3.70 -2.85 -4.98
CA LEU A 72 -4.38 -4.03 -5.50
C LEU A 72 -5.11 -3.60 -6.77
N TRP A 73 -4.96 -4.35 -7.85
CA TRP A 73 -5.56 -3.95 -9.12
C TRP A 73 -6.16 -5.14 -9.87
N VAL A 74 -7.17 -4.86 -10.67
CA VAL A 74 -7.78 -5.82 -11.60
C VAL A 74 -7.73 -5.24 -13.02
N GLU A 75 -7.66 -6.13 -13.99
CA GLU A 75 -7.73 -5.72 -15.41
C GLU A 75 -9.13 -5.32 -15.83
#